data_191d161a844e6c5210c3e134a85198f0
#
_entry.id   191d161a844e6c5210c3e134a85198f0
#
_cell.length_a   1.000
_cell.length_b   1.000
_cell.length_c   1.000
_cell.angle_alpha   90.00
_cell.angle_beta   90.00
_cell.angle_gamma   90.00
#
_symmetry.space_group_name_H-M   'P 1'
#
loop_
_entity.id
_entity.type
_entity.pdbx_description
1 polymer ?
#
loop_
_entity_poly.entity_id
_entity_poly.type
_entity_poly.pdbx_seq_one_letter_code
_entity_poly.pdbx_strand_id
1 'polypeptide(L)'
;GVDGFGWVGRGGDGVVFEDPLGWLGSSQATSPSGLRRLGEFTGFVPGGSEQTLVKRVIGVGGDRVSCTSANGKVSVNGVELDETYVPDGQVPCGERTFDVVVPEGHLWVMGDNRSNSADSRYHMGSGQSPYVPVSSVVGTVQAVIWPTSRWTTDIAHHEVFASVPDAS
;
A
#
# COMPACT_ATOMS: atom_id res chain seq x y z
N GLY A 1 5.33 16.17 -23.88
CA GLY A 1 4.14 15.43 -23.62
C GLY A 1 4.45 13.96 -23.57
N VAL A 2 4.42 13.34 -22.41
CA VAL A 2 4.31 11.90 -22.28
C VAL A 2 2.85 11.63 -22.02
N ASP A 3 2.17 11.35 -23.11
CA ASP A 3 0.77 11.00 -23.10
C ASP A 3 0.59 9.69 -22.34
N GLY A 4 0.00 9.81 -21.16
CA GLY A 4 -0.99 8.91 -20.64
C GLY A 4 -0.70 7.42 -20.70
N PHE A 5 0.16 6.88 -19.86
CA PHE A 5 -0.15 5.59 -19.28
C PHE A 5 -1.37 5.84 -18.37
N GLY A 6 -2.55 5.60 -18.91
CA GLY A 6 -3.79 5.57 -18.14
C GLY A 6 -3.78 4.35 -17.22
N TRP A 7 -2.91 4.36 -16.21
CA TRP A 7 -2.98 3.39 -15.15
C TRP A 7 -4.20 3.74 -14.29
N VAL A 8 -5.24 3.00 -14.48
CA VAL A 8 -6.39 2.99 -13.58
C VAL A 8 -6.08 1.93 -12.54
N GLY A 9 -5.39 2.33 -11.46
CA GLY A 9 -5.16 1.46 -10.32
C GLY A 9 -6.46 0.89 -9.81
N ARG A 10 -6.44 -0.40 -9.52
CA ARG A 10 -7.58 -1.09 -8.90
C ARG A 10 -7.20 -1.53 -7.51
N GLY A 11 -8.20 -1.63 -6.64
CA GLY A 11 -8.01 -2.27 -5.35
C GLY A 11 -7.39 -3.67 -5.54
N GLY A 12 -6.39 -3.98 -4.73
CA GLY A 12 -5.63 -5.22 -4.82
C GLY A 12 -4.28 -5.12 -5.52
N ASP A 13 -4.07 -4.16 -6.43
CA ASP A 13 -2.79 -4.01 -7.11
C ASP A 13 -1.63 -3.77 -6.13
N GLY A 14 -0.54 -4.50 -6.30
CA GLY A 14 0.74 -4.16 -5.71
C GLY A 14 1.41 -3.05 -6.53
N VAL A 15 1.70 -1.91 -5.92
CA VAL A 15 2.33 -0.77 -6.60
C VAL A 15 3.73 -0.50 -6.10
N VAL A 16 4.58 -0.11 -7.03
CA VAL A 16 5.92 0.41 -6.78
C VAL A 16 5.86 1.92 -7.00
N PHE A 17 6.25 2.70 -6.02
CA PHE A 17 6.27 4.15 -6.14
C PHE A 17 7.53 4.73 -5.49
N GLU A 18 7.97 5.86 -6.03
CA GLU A 18 9.00 6.67 -5.40
C GLU A 18 8.43 7.30 -4.14
N ASP A 19 9.27 7.54 -3.14
CA ASP A 19 8.84 8.19 -1.89
C ASP A 19 8.86 9.72 -2.00
N PRO A 20 7.86 10.35 -2.65
CA PRO A 20 7.82 11.79 -2.81
C PRO A 20 7.42 12.49 -1.51
N LEU A 21 6.95 11.71 -0.54
CA LEU A 21 6.37 12.19 0.69
C LEU A 21 7.36 12.11 1.86
N GLY A 22 8.53 11.49 1.64
CA GLY A 22 9.55 11.31 2.66
C GLY A 22 9.11 10.37 3.80
N TRP A 23 8.29 9.38 3.50
CA TRP A 23 7.79 8.40 4.47
C TRP A 23 8.91 7.63 5.16
N LEU A 24 10.02 7.41 4.46
CA LEU A 24 11.18 6.71 5.01
C LEU A 24 12.08 7.61 5.88
N GLY A 25 11.87 8.93 5.84
CA GLY A 25 12.69 9.90 6.57
C GLY A 25 14.15 9.93 6.10
N SER A 26 14.80 11.09 6.19
CA SER A 26 16.20 11.28 5.76
C SER A 26 17.23 10.54 6.63
N SER A 27 16.82 9.91 7.73
CA SER A 27 17.72 9.37 8.75
C SER A 27 18.14 7.91 8.53
N GLN A 28 17.60 7.21 7.54
CA GLN A 28 17.82 5.76 7.39
C GLN A 28 18.72 5.35 6.21
N ALA A 29 19.26 6.30 5.48
CA ALA A 29 20.10 6.02 4.30
C ALA A 29 21.55 5.63 4.61
N THR A 30 21.99 5.58 5.88
CA THR A 30 23.43 5.53 6.22
C THR A 30 23.91 4.29 6.95
N SER A 31 23.13 3.22 7.07
CA SER A 31 23.63 2.01 7.73
C SER A 31 23.29 0.72 6.96
N PRO A 32 24.31 -0.05 6.52
CA PRO A 32 24.06 -1.30 5.77
C PRO A 32 23.31 -2.38 6.57
N SER A 33 23.29 -2.29 7.89
CA SER A 33 22.50 -3.16 8.76
C SER A 33 21.04 -2.69 8.89
N GLY A 34 20.77 -1.41 8.67
CA GLY A 34 19.42 -0.83 8.60
C GLY A 34 18.68 -1.23 7.33
N LEU A 35 19.38 -1.32 6.20
CA LEU A 35 18.83 -1.70 4.89
C LEU A 35 18.17 -3.09 4.91
N ARG A 36 18.75 -4.04 5.64
CA ARG A 36 18.23 -5.41 5.74
C ARG A 36 16.92 -5.48 6.55
N ARG A 37 16.81 -4.69 7.60
CA ARG A 37 15.58 -4.53 8.39
C ARG A 37 14.51 -3.72 7.66
N LEU A 38 14.92 -2.72 6.88
CA LEU A 38 14.01 -1.93 6.07
C LEU A 38 13.39 -2.75 4.93
N GLY A 39 14.14 -3.62 4.28
CA GLY A 39 13.64 -4.50 3.22
C GLY A 39 12.53 -5.44 3.69
N GLU A 40 12.62 -5.92 4.94
CA GLU A 40 11.58 -6.73 5.58
C GLU A 40 10.37 -5.88 6.02
N PHE A 41 10.61 -4.61 6.34
CA PHE A 41 9.63 -3.71 6.95
C PHE A 41 8.79 -2.94 5.92
N THR A 42 9.39 -2.56 4.79
CA THR A 42 8.76 -1.61 3.85
C THR A 42 8.53 -2.16 2.45
N GLY A 43 8.98 -3.38 2.15
CA GLY A 43 8.96 -3.89 0.78
C GLY A 43 9.92 -3.11 -0.13
N PHE A 44 11.12 -2.81 0.35
CA PHE A 44 12.14 -2.07 -0.38
C PHE A 44 12.71 -2.90 -1.54
N VAL A 45 12.80 -2.32 -2.71
CA VAL A 45 13.46 -2.91 -3.89
C VAL A 45 14.88 -2.33 -4.01
N PRO A 46 15.94 -3.14 -3.82
CA PRO A 46 17.30 -2.64 -4.00
C PRO A 46 17.60 -2.43 -5.49
N GLY A 47 17.96 -1.22 -5.88
CA GLY A 47 18.41 -1.01 -7.26
C GLY A 47 18.38 0.41 -7.81
N GLY A 48 17.95 1.40 -7.04
CA GLY A 48 17.94 2.79 -7.49
C GLY A 48 18.47 3.76 -6.43
N SER A 49 18.97 4.89 -6.85
CA SER A 49 19.38 6.02 -5.99
C SER A 49 18.21 6.73 -5.31
N GLU A 50 16.98 6.30 -5.57
CA GLU A 50 15.74 6.83 -5.05
C GLU A 50 15.06 5.80 -4.15
N GLN A 51 14.42 6.28 -3.09
CA GLN A 51 13.75 5.43 -2.11
C GLN A 51 12.44 4.93 -2.70
N THR A 52 12.43 3.67 -3.10
CA THR A 52 11.27 3.04 -3.74
C THR A 52 10.53 2.17 -2.73
N LEU A 53 9.23 2.34 -2.66
CA LEU A 53 8.33 1.60 -1.79
C LEU A 53 7.42 0.67 -2.58
N VAL A 54 7.13 -0.50 -2.01
CA VAL A 54 6.13 -1.43 -2.52
C VAL A 54 5.00 -1.55 -1.51
N LYS A 55 3.78 -1.27 -1.93
CA LYS A 55 2.56 -1.37 -1.11
C LYS A 55 1.40 -1.89 -1.96
N ARG A 56 0.34 -2.31 -1.28
CA ARG A 56 -0.92 -2.70 -1.93
C ARG A 56 -1.89 -1.53 -1.96
N VAL A 57 -2.53 -1.32 -3.10
CA VAL A 57 -3.64 -0.35 -3.24
C VAL A 57 -4.87 -0.93 -2.56
N ILE A 58 -5.42 -0.17 -1.63
CA ILE A 58 -6.66 -0.51 -0.93
C ILE A 58 -7.80 0.38 -1.41
N GLY A 59 -7.53 1.64 -1.73
CA GLY A 59 -8.51 2.55 -2.29
C GLY A 59 -7.89 3.50 -3.29
N VAL A 60 -8.68 3.93 -4.26
CA VAL A 60 -8.35 4.90 -5.30
C VAL A 60 -9.15 6.18 -5.12
N GLY A 61 -8.83 7.21 -5.88
CA GLY A 61 -9.55 8.50 -5.82
C GLY A 61 -11.06 8.33 -5.84
N GLY A 62 -11.75 8.97 -4.90
CA GLY A 62 -13.20 8.86 -4.66
C GLY A 62 -13.60 7.78 -3.66
N ASP A 63 -12.80 6.74 -3.45
CA ASP A 63 -13.15 5.66 -2.52
C ASP A 63 -13.14 6.12 -1.06
N ARG A 64 -14.13 5.64 -0.31
CA ARG A 64 -14.11 5.71 1.16
C ARG A 64 -13.50 4.45 1.73
N VAL A 65 -12.34 4.58 2.38
CA VAL A 65 -11.64 3.49 3.04
C VAL A 65 -11.76 3.65 4.55
N SER A 66 -12.22 2.63 5.23
CA SER A 66 -12.46 2.73 6.67
C SER A 66 -12.08 1.46 7.43
N CYS A 67 -11.71 1.66 8.68
CA CYS A 67 -11.64 0.66 9.72
C CYS A 67 -12.07 1.28 11.04
N THR A 68 -13.21 0.87 11.54
CA THR A 68 -13.85 1.48 12.70
C THR A 68 -13.52 0.80 14.02
N SER A 69 -12.85 -0.35 13.99
CA SER A 69 -12.40 -1.03 15.20
C SER A 69 -10.96 -1.56 15.04
N ALA A 70 -10.18 -1.49 16.10
CA ALA A 70 -8.78 -1.92 16.12
C ALA A 70 -8.57 -3.41 15.80
N ASN A 71 -9.62 -4.23 15.88
CA ASN A 71 -9.58 -5.65 15.51
C ASN A 71 -10.49 -5.94 14.31
N GLY A 72 -10.85 -4.90 13.56
CA GLY A 72 -11.80 -4.99 12.46
C GLY A 72 -11.18 -5.36 11.13
N LYS A 73 -12.08 -5.57 10.16
CA LYS A 73 -11.73 -5.67 8.76
C LYS A 73 -11.68 -4.28 8.14
N VAL A 74 -10.88 -4.14 7.09
CA VAL A 74 -10.89 -2.94 6.26
C VAL A 74 -12.14 -2.98 5.38
N SER A 75 -12.81 -1.84 5.26
CA SER A 75 -13.95 -1.68 4.37
C SER A 75 -13.64 -0.64 3.29
N VAL A 76 -14.10 -0.88 2.07
CA VAL A 76 -14.04 0.06 0.97
C VAL A 76 -15.47 0.28 0.46
N ASN A 77 -15.90 1.53 0.39
CA ASN A 77 -17.26 1.93 -0.01
C ASN A 77 -18.38 1.17 0.73
N GLY A 78 -18.12 0.88 2.02
CA GLY A 78 -19.07 0.17 2.90
C GLY A 78 -19.02 -1.36 2.80
N VAL A 79 -18.17 -1.94 1.94
CA VAL A 79 -18.00 -3.39 1.81
C VAL A 79 -16.75 -3.83 2.57
N GLU A 80 -16.90 -4.75 3.52
CA GLU A 80 -15.77 -5.35 4.23
C GLU A 80 -14.97 -6.26 3.30
N LEU A 81 -13.65 -6.11 3.31
CA LEU A 81 -12.74 -6.92 2.53
C LEU A 81 -12.38 -8.22 3.27
N ASP A 82 -12.33 -9.32 2.55
CA ASP A 82 -11.77 -10.58 3.03
C ASP A 82 -10.33 -10.73 2.55
N GLU A 83 -9.41 -10.07 3.24
CA GLU A 83 -8.04 -9.84 2.82
C GLU A 83 -7.16 -11.07 2.99
N THR A 84 -7.29 -12.04 2.11
CA THR A 84 -6.58 -13.33 2.12
C THR A 84 -5.04 -13.21 2.00
N TYR A 85 -4.55 -12.06 1.58
CA TYR A 85 -3.12 -11.74 1.48
C TYR A 85 -2.51 -11.25 2.81
N VAL A 86 -3.32 -10.92 3.79
CA VAL A 86 -2.81 -10.55 5.13
C VAL A 86 -2.39 -11.83 5.85
N PRO A 87 -1.16 -11.90 6.38
CA PRO A 87 -0.68 -13.10 7.05
C PRO A 87 -1.55 -13.51 8.24
N ASP A 88 -1.68 -14.82 8.44
CA ASP A 88 -2.42 -15.38 9.57
C ASP A 88 -1.95 -14.79 10.91
N GLY A 89 -2.91 -14.50 11.77
CA GLY A 89 -2.67 -13.93 13.09
C GLY A 89 -2.43 -12.42 13.12
N GLN A 90 -2.44 -11.76 11.97
CA GLN A 90 -2.42 -10.31 11.90
C GLN A 90 -3.84 -9.73 11.79
N VAL A 91 -4.02 -8.56 12.38
CA VAL A 91 -5.28 -7.82 12.30
C VAL A 91 -5.28 -6.97 11.02
N PRO A 92 -6.27 -7.09 10.12
CA PRO A 92 -6.32 -6.34 8.86
C PRO A 92 -6.19 -4.82 9.02
N CYS A 93 -6.83 -4.25 10.02
CA CYS A 93 -6.71 -2.82 10.33
C CYS A 93 -5.41 -2.44 11.05
N GLY A 94 -4.72 -3.40 11.65
CA GLY A 94 -3.66 -3.12 12.61
C GLY A 94 -4.23 -2.48 13.88
N GLU A 95 -3.43 -1.65 14.53
CA GLU A 95 -3.80 -0.99 15.79
C GLU A 95 -4.49 0.37 15.61
N ARG A 96 -4.71 0.80 14.36
CA ARG A 96 -5.22 2.15 14.04
C ARG A 96 -6.58 2.07 13.39
N THR A 97 -7.51 2.85 13.92
CA THR A 97 -8.78 3.13 13.26
C THR A 97 -8.64 4.30 12.31
N PHE A 98 -9.36 4.25 11.20
CA PHE A 98 -9.41 5.31 10.21
C PHE A 98 -10.72 5.29 9.44
N ASP A 99 -11.08 6.43 8.91
CA ASP A 99 -12.22 6.61 8.01
C ASP A 99 -11.90 7.80 7.12
N VAL A 100 -11.56 7.52 5.87
CA VAL A 100 -11.03 8.50 4.94
C VAL A 100 -11.70 8.38 3.58
N VAL A 101 -11.82 9.50 2.87
CA VAL A 101 -12.13 9.53 1.44
C VAL A 101 -10.84 9.86 0.71
N VAL A 102 -10.45 8.99 -0.21
CA VAL A 102 -9.23 9.15 -0.99
C VAL A 102 -9.41 10.30 -1.99
N PRO A 103 -8.55 11.33 -1.98
CA PRO A 103 -8.64 12.41 -2.95
C PRO A 103 -8.42 11.91 -4.38
N GLU A 104 -9.03 12.59 -5.36
CA GLU A 104 -8.80 12.32 -6.77
C GLU A 104 -7.31 12.36 -7.13
N GLY A 105 -6.87 11.45 -7.99
CA GLY A 105 -5.47 11.33 -8.40
C GLY A 105 -4.53 10.77 -7.32
N HIS A 106 -5.08 10.22 -6.24
CA HIS A 106 -4.31 9.65 -5.13
C HIS A 106 -4.74 8.21 -4.84
N LEU A 107 -3.92 7.55 -4.04
CA LEU A 107 -4.12 6.18 -3.58
C LEU A 107 -4.03 6.13 -2.04
N TRP A 108 -4.84 5.26 -1.46
CA TRP A 108 -4.64 4.76 -0.11
C TRP A 108 -3.97 3.40 -0.21
N VAL A 109 -2.78 3.29 0.38
CA VAL A 109 -1.98 2.08 0.28
C VAL A 109 -1.68 1.49 1.66
N MET A 110 -1.64 0.17 1.73
CA MET A 110 -1.28 -0.56 2.95
C MET A 110 -0.28 -1.66 2.63
N GLY A 111 0.59 -1.96 3.58
CA GLY A 111 1.45 -3.13 3.47
C GLY A 111 0.68 -4.41 3.83
N ASP A 112 1.00 -5.53 3.20
CA ASP A 112 0.37 -6.82 3.55
C ASP A 112 0.75 -7.25 4.97
N ASN A 113 1.98 -6.95 5.40
CA ASN A 113 2.37 -7.11 6.80
C ASN A 113 1.82 -5.94 7.64
N ARG A 114 0.57 -6.07 8.07
CA ARG A 114 -0.21 -5.03 8.76
C ARG A 114 0.39 -4.55 10.06
N SER A 115 1.05 -5.43 10.79
CA SER A 115 1.68 -5.11 12.07
C SER A 115 3.01 -4.37 11.92
N ASN A 116 3.60 -4.38 10.72
CA ASN A 116 4.93 -3.87 10.48
C ASN A 116 5.07 -3.19 9.11
N SER A 117 4.28 -2.17 8.85
CA SER A 117 4.32 -1.42 7.60
C SER A 117 4.15 0.08 7.86
N ALA A 118 5.15 0.86 7.45
CA ALA A 118 4.99 2.30 7.30
C ALA A 118 4.20 2.56 6.01
N ASP A 119 2.91 2.83 6.13
CA ASP A 119 1.97 3.02 5.04
C ASP A 119 0.99 4.17 5.32
N SER A 120 -0.05 4.33 4.53
CA SER A 120 -1.02 5.42 4.65
C SER A 120 -1.53 5.62 6.08
N ARG A 121 -1.76 4.53 6.83
CA ARG A 121 -2.24 4.58 8.22
C ARG A 121 -1.28 5.33 9.15
N TYR A 122 0.02 5.17 8.93
CA TYR A 122 1.06 5.78 9.77
C TYR A 122 1.20 7.28 9.55
N HIS A 123 0.88 7.75 8.36
CA HIS A 123 1.09 9.13 7.96
C HIS A 123 -0.13 10.02 8.22
N MET A 124 -1.22 9.46 8.73
CA MET A 124 -2.34 10.26 9.25
C MET A 124 -1.89 11.10 10.46
N GLY A 125 -1.98 12.42 10.34
CA GLY A 125 -1.64 13.33 11.44
C GLY A 125 -0.14 13.54 11.71
N SER A 126 0.73 13.03 10.86
CA SER A 126 2.20 13.18 10.98
C SER A 126 2.72 14.49 10.36
N GLY A 127 1.88 15.29 9.74
CA GLY A 127 2.26 16.44 8.93
C GLY A 127 2.65 16.09 7.48
N GLN A 128 2.72 14.81 7.16
CA GLN A 128 2.90 14.28 5.80
C GLN A 128 1.54 13.84 5.24
N SER A 129 1.41 13.82 3.91
CA SER A 129 0.19 13.28 3.30
C SER A 129 0.12 11.76 3.48
N PRO A 130 -1.01 11.20 3.93
CA PRO A 130 -1.22 9.76 3.94
C PRO A 130 -1.57 9.19 2.55
N TYR A 131 -1.79 10.04 1.56
CA TYR A 131 -2.22 9.66 0.23
C TYR A 131 -1.05 9.72 -0.75
N VAL A 132 -0.84 8.63 -1.50
CA VAL A 132 0.20 8.53 -2.52
C VAL A 132 -0.32 9.10 -3.84
N PRO A 133 0.34 10.11 -4.43
CA PRO A 133 -0.05 10.58 -5.75
C PRO A 133 0.10 9.48 -6.80
N VAL A 134 -0.88 9.28 -7.67
CA VAL A 134 -0.79 8.33 -8.79
C VAL A 134 0.42 8.63 -9.67
N SER A 135 0.78 9.91 -9.80
CA SER A 135 1.94 10.35 -10.58
C SER A 135 3.30 9.85 -10.05
N SER A 136 3.37 9.42 -8.79
CA SER A 136 4.59 8.85 -8.20
C SER A 136 4.70 7.33 -8.40
N VAL A 137 3.67 6.69 -8.92
CA VAL A 137 3.68 5.25 -9.21
C VAL A 137 4.57 5.00 -10.44
N VAL A 138 5.60 4.19 -10.26
CA VAL A 138 6.54 3.83 -11.33
C VAL A 138 6.24 2.47 -11.95
N GLY A 139 5.40 1.66 -11.29
CA GLY A 139 5.01 0.35 -11.83
C GLY A 139 4.12 -0.45 -10.89
N THR A 140 3.69 -1.61 -11.38
CA THR A 140 2.93 -2.60 -10.62
C THR A 140 3.77 -3.85 -10.39
N VAL A 141 3.55 -4.52 -9.26
CA VAL A 141 4.19 -5.80 -8.96
C VAL A 141 3.49 -6.90 -9.75
N GLN A 142 4.25 -7.62 -10.58
CA GLN A 142 3.72 -8.70 -11.41
C GLN A 142 4.02 -10.09 -10.86
N ALA A 143 5.09 -10.22 -10.08
CA ALA A 143 5.49 -11.50 -9.50
C ALA A 143 6.34 -11.32 -8.24
N VAL A 144 6.21 -12.25 -7.29
CA VAL A 144 7.17 -12.45 -6.19
C VAL A 144 8.02 -13.66 -6.53
N ILE A 145 9.33 -13.45 -6.70
CA ILE A 145 10.29 -14.48 -7.11
C ILE A 145 11.29 -14.85 -6.00
N TRP A 146 11.25 -14.14 -4.89
CA TRP A 146 12.14 -14.41 -3.75
C TRP A 146 11.45 -14.15 -2.41
N PRO A 147 11.61 -15.02 -1.42
CA PRO A 147 12.26 -16.35 -1.51
C PRO A 147 11.43 -17.33 -2.38
N THR A 148 12.09 -18.36 -2.93
CA THR A 148 11.45 -19.32 -3.85
C THR A 148 10.24 -20.04 -3.25
N SER A 149 10.16 -20.12 -1.93
CA SER A 149 8.99 -20.65 -1.20
C SER A 149 7.73 -19.76 -1.28
N ARG A 150 7.86 -18.53 -1.83
CA ARG A 150 6.77 -17.57 -2.01
C ARG A 150 6.56 -17.18 -3.47
N TRP A 151 7.03 -18.01 -4.41
CA TRP A 151 6.79 -17.75 -5.82
C TRP A 151 5.29 -17.69 -6.10
N THR A 152 4.85 -16.53 -6.60
CA THR A 152 3.48 -16.33 -7.05
C THR A 152 3.43 -15.25 -8.12
N THR A 153 2.51 -15.41 -9.04
CA THR A 153 2.11 -14.40 -10.01
C THR A 153 0.72 -13.84 -9.69
N ASP A 154 0.05 -14.44 -8.71
CA ASP A 154 -1.24 -13.98 -8.20
C ASP A 154 -1.02 -12.99 -7.04
N ILE A 155 -0.73 -11.75 -7.41
CA ILE A 155 -0.37 -10.70 -6.45
C ILE A 155 -1.51 -9.70 -6.27
N ALA A 156 -2.29 -9.48 -7.32
CA ALA A 156 -3.25 -8.40 -7.34
C ALA A 156 -4.48 -8.67 -6.47
N HIS A 157 -4.86 -9.94 -6.23
CA HIS A 157 -6.01 -10.30 -5.38
C HIS A 157 -7.27 -9.48 -5.69
N HIS A 158 -7.54 -9.24 -6.98
CA HIS A 158 -8.70 -8.44 -7.41
C HIS A 158 -10.03 -9.03 -6.95
N GLU A 159 -10.07 -10.34 -6.70
CA GLU A 159 -11.24 -11.05 -6.18
C GLU A 159 -11.71 -10.52 -4.83
N VAL A 160 -10.78 -10.04 -4.00
CA VAL A 160 -11.09 -9.44 -2.69
C VAL A 160 -11.90 -8.14 -2.85
N PHE A 161 -11.71 -7.45 -3.96
CA PHE A 161 -12.36 -6.17 -4.28
C PHE A 161 -13.54 -6.31 -5.25
N ALA A 162 -13.86 -7.53 -5.69
CA ALA A 162 -14.87 -7.75 -6.75
C ALA A 162 -16.28 -7.28 -6.38
N SER A 163 -16.59 -7.21 -5.08
CA SER A 163 -17.90 -6.77 -4.58
C SER A 163 -17.93 -5.29 -4.18
N VAL A 164 -16.81 -4.58 -4.28
CA VAL A 164 -16.73 -3.16 -3.94
C VAL A 164 -17.36 -2.35 -5.07
N PRO A 165 -18.39 -1.52 -4.79
CA PRO A 165 -18.95 -0.64 -5.79
C PRO A 165 -17.98 0.49 -6.13
N ASP A 166 -18.11 1.04 -7.34
CA ASP A 166 -17.40 2.25 -7.72
C ASP A 166 -17.73 3.40 -6.76
N ALA A 167 -16.79 4.32 -6.61
CA ALA A 167 -16.99 5.53 -5.83
C ALA A 167 -18.16 6.34 -6.41
N SER A 168 -19.04 6.84 -5.56
CA SER A 168 -20.24 7.62 -5.93
C SER A 168 -19.98 9.13 -5.97
#